data_2fa004a8fe2d18a4e28eb9c8771ed6b8
#
_entry.id   2fa004a8fe2d18a4e28eb9c8771ed6b8
#
_cell.length_a   1.000
_cell.length_b   1.000
_cell.length_c   1.000
_cell.angle_alpha   90.00
_cell.angle_beta   90.00
_cell.angle_gamma   90.00
#
_symmetry.space_group_name_H-M   'P 1'
#
loop_
_entity.id
_entity.type
_entity.pdbx_description
1 polymer ?
#
loop_
_entity_poly.entity_id
_entity_poly.type
_entity_poly.pdbx_seq_one_letter_code
_entity_poly.pdbx_strand_id
1 'polypeptide(L)'
;MSLSIIGNWKSNGSIKLNESWILEFKNCINDSEISNLAICPPFIFIDQMFNLASGLGLKIGSQDVDSSSGARTGAISVEACIDVGCCFSLIGHSERRELFHESNIDLRQKVIAAQERGLQVVFCIGEPKEQHIAATTNEFLEEQIINSLSDLELTDSFTIAYVPIWAIGTCETPDSSDINATHKFIKDIVQSTSKNNFTPNVLYGGSVTSKNAEVLFKEQYIDGALIGGASLNGKEFAEIANIHKNRGL
;
A
#
# COMPACT_ATOMS: atom_id res chain seq x y z
N MET A 1 4.83 -8.23 -11.79
CA MET A 1 4.27 -9.03 -10.65
C MET A 1 3.62 -8.05 -9.70
N SER A 2 2.37 -8.28 -9.32
CA SER A 2 1.65 -7.40 -8.41
C SER A 2 2.06 -7.67 -6.96
N LEU A 3 2.09 -6.59 -6.16
CA LEU A 3 2.31 -6.65 -4.72
C LEU A 3 1.03 -7.12 -4.04
N SER A 4 1.13 -7.97 -3.02
CA SER A 4 -0.03 -8.47 -2.29
C SER A 4 0.03 -8.19 -0.79
N ILE A 5 1.20 -8.25 -0.16
CA ILE A 5 1.36 -7.92 1.27
C ILE A 5 2.44 -6.86 1.42
N ILE A 6 2.04 -5.70 1.92
CA ILE A 6 2.92 -4.52 2.06
C ILE A 6 2.91 -4.06 3.51
N GLY A 7 4.09 -3.91 4.10
CA GLY A 7 4.27 -3.31 5.42
C GLY A 7 4.54 -1.81 5.32
N ASN A 8 3.63 -0.98 5.79
CA ASN A 8 3.87 0.46 5.95
C ASN A 8 4.36 0.75 7.36
N TRP A 9 5.65 1.01 7.51
CA TRP A 9 6.26 1.28 8.81
C TRP A 9 5.96 2.68 9.36
N LYS A 10 5.41 3.54 8.53
CA LYS A 10 5.17 4.93 8.88
C LYS A 10 6.45 5.57 9.42
N SER A 11 6.42 6.36 10.49
CA SER A 11 7.58 7.02 11.09
C SER A 11 8.26 6.16 12.18
N ASN A 12 8.39 4.84 11.95
CA ASN A 12 9.00 3.91 12.91
C ASN A 12 10.28 3.28 12.35
N GLY A 13 11.14 2.82 13.26
CA GLY A 13 12.38 2.14 12.93
C GLY A 13 13.61 2.77 13.58
N SER A 14 14.68 2.02 13.56
CA SER A 14 16.04 2.45 13.87
C SER A 14 16.99 1.43 13.26
N ILE A 15 18.26 1.78 13.09
CA ILE A 15 19.27 0.86 12.52
C ILE A 15 19.19 -0.52 13.19
N LYS A 16 19.19 -0.55 14.53
CA LYS A 16 19.18 -1.80 15.31
C LYS A 16 17.84 -2.55 15.20
N LEU A 17 16.71 -1.85 15.20
CA LEU A 17 15.38 -2.49 15.03
C LEU A 17 15.23 -3.08 13.65
N ASN A 18 15.74 -2.41 12.61
CA ASN A 18 15.69 -2.89 11.23
C ASN A 18 16.49 -4.19 11.05
N GLU A 19 17.67 -4.28 11.67
CA GLU A 19 18.48 -5.50 11.69
C GLU A 19 17.75 -6.65 12.42
N SER A 20 17.12 -6.39 13.55
CA SER A 20 16.35 -7.40 14.28
C SER A 20 15.13 -7.86 13.48
N TRP A 21 14.40 -6.91 12.85
CA TRP A 21 13.23 -7.20 12.05
C TRP A 21 13.54 -8.17 10.89
N ILE A 22 14.63 -7.94 10.16
CA ILE A 22 14.99 -8.81 9.03
C ILE A 22 15.36 -10.22 9.48
N LEU A 23 15.99 -10.37 10.65
CA LEU A 23 16.30 -11.67 11.22
C LEU A 23 15.02 -12.43 11.64
N GLU A 24 14.09 -11.75 12.31
CA GLU A 24 12.79 -12.32 12.69
C GLU A 24 12.00 -12.77 11.44
N PHE A 25 11.93 -11.89 10.43
CA PHE A 25 11.26 -12.18 9.18
C PHE A 25 11.85 -13.41 8.49
N LYS A 26 13.18 -13.47 8.30
CA LYS A 26 13.89 -14.59 7.71
C LYS A 26 13.62 -15.92 8.40
N ASN A 27 13.53 -15.91 9.72
CA ASN A 27 13.32 -17.13 10.52
C ASN A 27 11.87 -17.65 10.46
N CYS A 28 10.92 -16.83 10.05
CA CYS A 28 9.50 -17.16 10.10
C CYS A 28 8.81 -17.24 8.73
N ILE A 29 9.41 -16.69 7.68
CA ILE A 29 8.85 -16.72 6.33
C ILE A 29 9.11 -18.06 5.65
N ASN A 30 8.13 -18.58 4.94
CA ASN A 30 8.29 -19.78 4.10
C ASN A 30 8.90 -19.37 2.74
N ASP A 31 10.06 -19.96 2.40
CA ASP A 31 10.97 -19.54 1.32
C ASP A 31 10.41 -19.49 -0.11
N SER A 32 9.18 -19.92 -0.35
CA SER A 32 8.78 -20.27 -1.71
C SER A 32 8.20 -19.14 -2.57
N GLU A 33 7.93 -17.94 -2.07
CA GLU A 33 7.52 -16.78 -2.90
C GLU A 33 7.45 -15.48 -2.10
N ILE A 34 8.61 -14.85 -1.90
CA ILE A 34 8.71 -13.55 -1.24
C ILE A 34 8.51 -12.38 -2.24
N SER A 35 8.48 -12.68 -3.55
CA SER A 35 8.51 -11.68 -4.63
C SER A 35 7.30 -10.74 -4.71
N ASN A 36 6.20 -11.07 -4.03
CA ASN A 36 5.00 -10.24 -3.91
C ASN A 36 4.88 -9.55 -2.54
N LEU A 37 5.87 -9.74 -1.65
CA LEU A 37 5.95 -9.08 -0.35
C LEU A 37 6.80 -7.82 -0.43
N ALA A 38 6.41 -6.81 0.33
CA ALA A 38 7.12 -5.54 0.34
C ALA A 38 7.03 -4.84 1.69
N ILE A 39 7.98 -3.92 1.93
CA ILE A 39 7.93 -3.00 3.07
C ILE A 39 8.24 -1.58 2.62
N CYS A 40 7.64 -0.60 3.31
CA CYS A 40 7.93 0.83 3.16
C CYS A 40 8.49 1.36 4.48
N PRO A 41 9.82 1.30 4.69
CA PRO A 41 10.45 1.94 5.84
C PRO A 41 10.48 3.47 5.65
N PRO A 42 10.76 4.27 6.69
CA PRO A 42 11.09 5.68 6.53
C PRO A 42 12.22 5.89 5.52
N PHE A 43 12.18 7.02 4.79
CA PHE A 43 13.17 7.32 3.72
C PHE A 43 14.63 7.11 4.16
N ILE A 44 14.97 7.52 5.39
CA ILE A 44 16.32 7.43 5.95
C ILE A 44 16.81 5.98 6.15
N PHE A 45 15.93 5.00 6.05
CA PHE A 45 16.24 3.58 6.24
C PHE A 45 16.06 2.74 4.97
N ILE A 46 15.68 3.35 3.84
CA ILE A 46 15.45 2.62 2.59
C ILE A 46 16.73 1.89 2.14
N ASP A 47 17.86 2.59 2.04
CA ASP A 47 19.16 2.00 1.64
C ASP A 47 19.58 0.87 2.60
N GLN A 48 19.45 1.08 3.92
CA GLN A 48 19.74 0.02 4.89
C GLN A 48 18.88 -1.21 4.65
N MET A 49 17.55 -1.03 4.50
CA MET A 49 16.63 -2.16 4.34
C MET A 49 16.80 -2.85 2.99
N PHE A 50 17.09 -2.10 1.93
CA PHE A 50 17.41 -2.65 0.62
C PHE A 50 18.62 -3.59 0.69
N ASN A 51 19.68 -3.16 1.36
CA ASN A 51 20.89 -3.97 1.55
C ASN A 51 20.63 -5.20 2.44
N LEU A 52 19.89 -5.04 3.56
CA LEU A 52 19.55 -6.15 4.46
C LEU A 52 18.61 -7.18 3.82
N ALA A 53 17.73 -6.75 2.92
CA ALA A 53 16.81 -7.61 2.18
C ALA A 53 17.45 -8.25 0.92
N SER A 54 18.70 -7.93 0.62
CA SER A 54 19.41 -8.46 -0.55
C SER A 54 19.39 -9.99 -0.57
N GLY A 55 19.01 -10.57 -1.71
CA GLY A 55 18.93 -12.02 -1.90
C GLY A 55 17.66 -12.68 -1.34
N LEU A 56 16.78 -11.94 -0.64
CA LEU A 56 15.53 -12.50 -0.12
C LEU A 56 14.36 -12.40 -1.11
N GLY A 57 14.40 -11.48 -2.07
CA GLY A 57 13.27 -11.17 -2.93
C GLY A 57 12.22 -10.23 -2.31
N LEU A 58 12.39 -9.82 -1.04
CA LEU A 58 11.55 -8.82 -0.38
C LEU A 58 11.75 -7.47 -1.05
N LYS A 59 10.65 -6.84 -1.49
CA LYS A 59 10.67 -5.56 -2.18
C LYS A 59 10.68 -4.39 -1.20
N ILE A 60 11.39 -3.33 -1.55
CA ILE A 60 11.42 -2.08 -0.79
C ILE A 60 10.69 -1.01 -1.58
N GLY A 61 9.83 -0.25 -0.90
CA GLY A 61 9.14 0.90 -1.45
C GLY A 61 9.28 2.13 -0.59
N SER A 62 8.95 3.29 -1.15
CA SER A 62 8.86 4.54 -0.42
C SER A 62 7.45 4.78 0.13
N GLN A 63 7.35 5.60 1.18
CA GLN A 63 6.06 5.98 1.78
C GLN A 63 5.39 7.14 1.06
N ASP A 64 6.11 7.81 0.18
CA ASP A 64 5.67 8.92 -0.67
C ASP A 64 6.75 9.23 -1.73
N VAL A 65 6.40 10.03 -2.73
CA VAL A 65 7.31 10.68 -3.67
C VAL A 65 6.87 12.10 -3.97
N ASP A 66 7.79 12.94 -4.41
CA ASP A 66 7.44 14.22 -5.04
C ASP A 66 7.30 14.02 -6.56
N SER A 67 6.32 14.71 -7.16
CA SER A 67 6.10 14.68 -8.61
C SER A 67 7.20 15.36 -9.42
N SER A 68 8.05 16.15 -8.77
CA SER A 68 9.09 16.95 -9.40
C SER A 68 10.43 16.79 -8.68
N SER A 69 11.53 17.00 -9.41
CA SER A 69 12.89 17.06 -8.87
C SER A 69 13.40 18.52 -8.86
N GLY A 70 14.58 18.76 -8.27
CA GLY A 70 15.28 20.05 -8.29
C GLY A 70 15.09 20.88 -7.03
N ALA A 71 14.76 22.17 -7.15
CA ALA A 71 14.75 23.16 -6.06
C ALA A 71 13.54 22.97 -5.11
N ARG A 72 13.47 21.85 -4.42
CA ARG A 72 12.39 21.45 -3.50
C ARG A 72 12.98 20.85 -2.22
N THR A 73 13.47 21.72 -1.34
CA THR A 73 14.15 21.32 -0.11
C THR A 73 13.30 20.36 0.73
N GLY A 74 13.86 19.16 1.04
CA GLY A 74 13.20 18.13 1.84
C GLY A 74 12.27 17.19 1.06
N ALA A 75 11.96 17.47 -0.21
CA ALA A 75 11.20 16.55 -1.05
C ALA A 75 12.11 15.42 -1.58
N ILE A 76 11.51 14.26 -1.81
CA ILE A 76 12.20 13.09 -2.35
C ILE A 76 11.61 12.78 -3.73
N SER A 77 12.43 12.92 -4.77
CA SER A 77 11.97 12.67 -6.15
C SER A 77 11.81 11.19 -6.45
N VAL A 78 11.05 10.89 -7.51
CA VAL A 78 10.88 9.51 -8.01
C VAL A 78 12.23 8.89 -8.37
N GLU A 79 13.11 9.66 -9.03
CA GLU A 79 14.42 9.21 -9.44
C GLU A 79 15.30 8.83 -8.24
N ALA A 80 15.27 9.63 -7.17
CA ALA A 80 16.02 9.33 -5.94
C ALA A 80 15.52 8.04 -5.27
N CYS A 81 14.19 7.81 -5.27
CA CYS A 81 13.63 6.56 -4.76
C CYS A 81 14.09 5.34 -5.56
N ILE A 82 14.08 5.43 -6.89
CA ILE A 82 14.55 4.36 -7.79
C ILE A 82 16.05 4.09 -7.58
N ASP A 83 16.85 5.13 -7.47
CA ASP A 83 18.31 5.03 -7.31
C ASP A 83 18.72 4.29 -6.03
N VAL A 84 17.97 4.46 -4.93
CA VAL A 84 18.20 3.74 -3.66
C VAL A 84 17.50 2.38 -3.60
N GLY A 85 16.91 1.89 -4.69
CA GLY A 85 16.37 0.54 -4.83
C GLY A 85 14.87 0.40 -4.55
N CYS A 86 14.11 1.49 -4.45
CA CYS A 86 12.66 1.37 -4.41
C CYS A 86 12.10 0.86 -5.72
N CYS A 87 11.21 -0.12 -5.67
CA CYS A 87 10.48 -0.61 -6.84
C CYS A 87 9.03 -0.09 -6.91
N PHE A 88 8.52 0.52 -5.85
CA PHE A 88 7.20 1.15 -5.79
C PHE A 88 7.17 2.30 -4.78
N SER A 89 6.09 3.09 -4.83
CA SER A 89 5.77 4.09 -3.80
C SER A 89 4.32 4.00 -3.36
N LEU A 90 4.06 4.23 -2.08
CA LEU A 90 2.74 4.62 -1.62
C LEU A 90 2.47 6.05 -2.08
N ILE A 91 1.25 6.32 -2.55
CA ILE A 91 0.81 7.67 -2.94
C ILE A 91 -0.56 7.92 -2.35
N GLY A 92 -0.75 9.06 -1.68
CA GLY A 92 -2.04 9.50 -1.17
C GLY A 92 -2.53 8.79 0.09
N HIS A 93 -1.62 8.24 0.91
CA HIS A 93 -2.00 7.69 2.22
C HIS A 93 -2.78 8.73 3.04
N SER A 94 -3.80 8.30 3.79
CA SER A 94 -4.70 9.19 4.55
C SER A 94 -3.96 10.22 5.42
N GLU A 95 -2.89 9.80 6.10
CA GLU A 95 -2.07 10.70 6.92
C GLU A 95 -1.43 11.83 6.09
N ARG A 96 -1.08 11.58 4.81
CA ARG A 96 -0.53 12.61 3.95
C ARG A 96 -1.60 13.58 3.45
N ARG A 97 -2.78 13.07 3.15
CA ARG A 97 -3.94 13.92 2.81
C ARG A 97 -4.32 14.82 3.98
N GLU A 98 -4.34 14.27 5.20
CA GLU A 98 -4.74 14.99 6.41
C GLU A 98 -3.65 15.93 6.94
N LEU A 99 -2.43 15.40 7.19
CA LEU A 99 -1.37 16.15 7.86
C LEU A 99 -0.54 17.03 6.93
N PHE A 100 -0.43 16.66 5.65
CA PHE A 100 0.36 17.39 4.66
C PHE A 100 -0.50 18.06 3.59
N HIS A 101 -1.84 17.97 3.72
CA HIS A 101 -2.84 18.63 2.86
C HIS A 101 -2.68 18.28 1.38
N GLU A 102 -2.28 17.06 1.05
CA GLU A 102 -2.15 16.61 -0.34
C GLU A 102 -3.52 16.50 -1.00
N SER A 103 -3.74 17.29 -2.05
CA SER A 103 -4.98 17.27 -2.83
C SER A 103 -5.00 16.13 -3.86
N ASN A 104 -6.19 15.78 -4.37
CA ASN A 104 -6.32 14.81 -5.45
C ASN A 104 -5.53 15.21 -6.71
N ILE A 105 -5.38 16.53 -6.95
CA ILE A 105 -4.59 17.05 -8.08
C ILE A 105 -3.10 16.78 -7.85
N ASP A 106 -2.59 17.05 -6.64
CA ASP A 106 -1.18 16.76 -6.30
C ASP A 106 -0.89 15.26 -6.45
N LEU A 107 -1.81 14.42 -5.96
CA LEU A 107 -1.66 12.98 -6.02
C LEU A 107 -1.70 12.45 -7.46
N ARG A 108 -2.55 13.03 -8.32
CA ARG A 108 -2.56 12.74 -9.76
C ARG A 108 -1.18 13.02 -10.39
N GLN A 109 -0.55 14.14 -10.07
CA GLN A 109 0.78 14.48 -10.57
C GLN A 109 1.85 13.48 -10.10
N LYS A 110 1.76 13.04 -8.85
CA LYS A 110 2.66 12.00 -8.30
C LYS A 110 2.49 10.66 -9.02
N VAL A 111 1.25 10.24 -9.29
CA VAL A 111 0.95 9.02 -10.04
C VAL A 111 1.57 9.07 -11.43
N ILE A 112 1.34 10.16 -12.17
CA ILE A 112 1.90 10.37 -13.51
C ILE A 112 3.42 10.30 -13.47
N ALA A 113 4.04 11.06 -12.57
CA ALA A 113 5.50 11.11 -12.44
C ALA A 113 6.12 9.76 -12.10
N ALA A 114 5.48 8.97 -11.23
CA ALA A 114 5.93 7.63 -10.86
C ALA A 114 5.84 6.67 -12.06
N GLN A 115 4.69 6.63 -12.74
CA GLN A 115 4.49 5.73 -13.89
C GLN A 115 5.41 6.05 -15.07
N GLU A 116 5.61 7.33 -15.40
CA GLU A 116 6.52 7.78 -16.47
C GLU A 116 7.97 7.31 -16.25
N ARG A 117 8.37 7.11 -14.98
CA ARG A 117 9.72 6.66 -14.61
C ARG A 117 9.80 5.18 -14.28
N GLY A 118 8.70 4.45 -14.47
CA GLY A 118 8.63 3.00 -14.24
C GLY A 118 8.58 2.59 -12.76
N LEU A 119 8.34 3.53 -11.84
CA LEU A 119 8.11 3.22 -10.43
C LEU A 119 6.67 2.72 -10.26
N GLN A 120 6.48 1.55 -9.64
CA GLN A 120 5.14 1.03 -9.37
C GLN A 120 4.39 1.93 -8.37
N VAL A 121 3.07 1.98 -8.50
CA VAL A 121 2.22 2.82 -7.64
C VAL A 121 1.30 1.95 -6.79
N VAL A 122 1.27 2.24 -5.49
CA VAL A 122 0.24 1.78 -4.56
C VAL A 122 -0.55 3.02 -4.12
N PHE A 123 -1.69 3.24 -4.78
CA PHE A 123 -2.50 4.43 -4.57
C PHE A 123 -3.48 4.22 -3.43
N CYS A 124 -3.40 5.04 -2.39
CA CYS A 124 -4.21 4.93 -1.19
C CYS A 124 -5.47 5.79 -1.27
N ILE A 125 -6.61 5.17 -0.99
CA ILE A 125 -7.92 5.81 -0.87
C ILE A 125 -8.60 5.31 0.40
N GLY A 126 -9.55 6.09 0.94
CA GLY A 126 -10.31 5.69 2.11
C GLY A 126 -11.13 6.85 2.65
N GLU A 127 -12.25 6.52 3.24
CA GLU A 127 -13.20 7.47 3.81
C GLU A 127 -12.95 7.73 5.29
N PRO A 128 -13.22 8.95 5.79
CA PRO A 128 -13.25 9.27 7.20
C PRO A 128 -14.53 8.72 7.86
N LYS A 129 -14.55 8.74 9.20
CA LYS A 129 -15.64 8.18 10.01
C LYS A 129 -16.99 8.82 9.71
N GLU A 130 -17.02 10.10 9.41
CA GLU A 130 -18.23 10.85 9.10
C GLU A 130 -18.93 10.31 7.85
N GLN A 131 -18.17 9.96 6.79
CA GLN A 131 -18.71 9.39 5.56
C GLN A 131 -19.22 7.96 5.77
N HIS A 132 -18.51 7.19 6.58
CA HIS A 132 -18.94 5.85 6.95
C HIS A 132 -20.27 5.88 7.70
N ILE A 133 -20.42 6.74 8.72
CA ILE A 133 -21.66 6.91 9.49
C ILE A 133 -22.81 7.41 8.62
N ALA A 134 -22.53 8.30 7.67
CA ALA A 134 -23.51 8.84 6.73
C ALA A 134 -23.90 7.84 5.63
N ALA A 135 -23.28 6.65 5.57
CA ALA A 135 -23.43 5.65 4.51
C ALA A 135 -23.14 6.19 3.09
N THR A 136 -22.17 7.11 2.99
CA THR A 136 -21.70 7.75 1.73
C THR A 136 -20.28 7.31 1.36
N THR A 137 -19.84 6.17 1.84
CA THR A 137 -18.51 5.60 1.56
C THR A 137 -18.25 5.49 0.05
N ASN A 138 -19.20 4.92 -0.69
CA ASN A 138 -19.01 4.68 -2.13
C ASN A 138 -18.87 5.99 -2.91
N GLU A 139 -19.71 6.97 -2.66
CA GLU A 139 -19.66 8.27 -3.31
C GLU A 139 -18.34 9.00 -3.01
N PHE A 140 -17.86 8.90 -1.78
CA PHE A 140 -16.59 9.49 -1.38
C PHE A 140 -15.39 8.82 -2.06
N LEU A 141 -15.38 7.49 -2.12
CA LEU A 141 -14.32 6.73 -2.80
C LEU A 141 -14.32 6.97 -4.31
N GLU A 142 -15.50 7.03 -4.93
CA GLU A 142 -15.68 7.36 -6.34
C GLU A 142 -15.09 8.74 -6.65
N GLU A 143 -15.39 9.75 -5.82
CA GLU A 143 -14.84 11.10 -5.97
C GLU A 143 -13.31 11.11 -5.87
N GLN A 144 -12.72 10.39 -4.90
CA GLN A 144 -11.27 10.27 -4.78
C GLN A 144 -10.64 9.64 -6.04
N ILE A 145 -11.26 8.57 -6.57
CA ILE A 145 -10.77 7.86 -7.76
C ILE A 145 -10.89 8.75 -8.99
N ILE A 146 -12.07 9.33 -9.25
CA ILE A 146 -12.31 10.16 -10.44
C ILE A 146 -11.36 11.36 -10.45
N ASN A 147 -11.25 12.09 -9.34
CA ASN A 147 -10.45 13.31 -9.27
C ASN A 147 -8.93 13.05 -9.37
N SER A 148 -8.49 11.82 -9.05
CA SER A 148 -7.05 11.49 -9.08
C SER A 148 -6.65 10.65 -10.29
N LEU A 149 -7.51 9.76 -10.80
CA LEU A 149 -7.12 8.69 -11.71
C LEU A 149 -7.86 8.68 -13.06
N SER A 150 -8.98 9.42 -13.19
CA SER A 150 -9.77 9.39 -14.44
C SER A 150 -8.93 9.74 -15.67
N ASP A 151 -9.17 9.05 -16.77
CA ASP A 151 -8.47 9.22 -18.04
C ASP A 151 -6.95 8.97 -18.01
N LEU A 152 -6.42 8.40 -16.91
CA LEU A 152 -5.04 7.91 -16.88
C LEU A 152 -4.99 6.51 -17.50
N GLU A 153 -3.91 6.26 -18.23
CA GLU A 153 -3.50 4.92 -18.61
C GLU A 153 -2.74 4.29 -17.44
N LEU A 154 -3.36 3.29 -16.80
CA LEU A 154 -2.78 2.64 -15.63
C LEU A 154 -1.97 1.43 -16.06
N THR A 155 -0.79 1.27 -15.46
CA THR A 155 0.12 0.15 -15.76
C THR A 155 -0.30 -1.13 -15.03
N ASP A 156 0.09 -2.30 -15.54
CA ASP A 156 -0.18 -3.62 -14.92
C ASP A 156 0.35 -3.75 -13.49
N SER A 157 1.23 -2.86 -13.08
CA SER A 157 1.79 -2.80 -11.73
C SER A 157 1.10 -1.81 -10.80
N PHE A 158 0.01 -1.16 -11.26
CA PHE A 158 -0.77 -0.23 -10.45
C PHE A 158 -1.66 -0.99 -9.46
N THR A 159 -1.64 -0.58 -8.21
CA THR A 159 -2.39 -1.21 -7.13
C THR A 159 -3.14 -0.13 -6.34
N ILE A 160 -4.36 -0.43 -5.89
CA ILE A 160 -5.11 0.42 -4.94
C ILE A 160 -4.95 -0.16 -3.53
N ALA A 161 -4.79 0.70 -2.55
CA ALA A 161 -4.94 0.34 -1.14
C ALA A 161 -6.17 1.05 -0.57
N TYR A 162 -7.20 0.27 -0.22
CA TYR A 162 -8.37 0.79 0.47
C TYR A 162 -8.11 0.83 1.98
N VAL A 163 -8.05 2.03 2.52
CA VAL A 163 -7.64 2.32 3.89
C VAL A 163 -8.79 3.07 4.60
N PRO A 164 -9.82 2.38 5.11
CA PRO A 164 -10.89 3.04 5.87
C PRO A 164 -10.29 3.73 7.10
N ILE A 165 -10.30 5.07 7.12
CA ILE A 165 -9.54 5.87 8.10
C ILE A 165 -10.02 5.59 9.52
N TRP A 166 -11.31 5.36 9.69
CA TRP A 166 -11.95 5.04 10.96
C TRP A 166 -11.57 3.67 11.53
N ALA A 167 -11.06 2.75 10.69
CA ALA A 167 -10.63 1.42 11.10
C ALA A 167 -9.10 1.34 11.39
N ILE A 168 -8.35 2.44 11.22
CA ILE A 168 -6.91 2.47 11.47
C ILE A 168 -6.64 2.52 12.98
N GLY A 169 -6.01 1.47 13.54
CA GLY A 169 -5.56 1.47 14.94
C GLY A 169 -6.66 1.39 16.00
N THR A 170 -7.92 1.21 15.61
CA THR A 170 -9.06 1.19 16.53
C THR A 170 -9.43 -0.20 17.02
N CYS A 171 -8.84 -1.26 16.46
CA CYS A 171 -9.31 -2.65 16.63
C CYS A 171 -10.75 -2.90 16.11
N GLU A 172 -11.41 -1.90 15.57
CA GLU A 172 -12.65 -2.05 14.82
C GLU A 172 -12.30 -2.57 13.43
N THR A 173 -12.74 -3.77 13.11
CA THR A 173 -12.60 -4.33 11.76
C THR A 173 -13.99 -4.44 11.18
N PRO A 174 -14.28 -3.82 10.02
CA PRO A 174 -15.53 -4.05 9.31
C PRO A 174 -15.71 -5.54 9.01
N ASP A 175 -16.92 -5.99 8.79
CA ASP A 175 -17.17 -7.35 8.30
C ASP A 175 -16.40 -7.59 6.99
N SER A 176 -15.81 -8.77 6.84
CA SER A 176 -15.04 -9.11 5.64
C SER A 176 -15.86 -9.03 4.36
N SER A 177 -17.16 -9.33 4.44
CA SER A 177 -18.13 -9.18 3.35
C SER A 177 -18.31 -7.72 2.90
N ASP A 178 -18.33 -6.77 3.85
CA ASP A 178 -18.46 -5.33 3.54
C ASP A 178 -17.18 -4.82 2.89
N ILE A 179 -16.01 -5.23 3.40
CA ILE A 179 -14.71 -4.94 2.79
C ILE A 179 -14.67 -5.49 1.37
N ASN A 180 -15.12 -6.73 1.17
CA ASN A 180 -15.15 -7.40 -0.12
C ASN A 180 -16.05 -6.66 -1.14
N ALA A 181 -17.23 -6.22 -0.70
CA ALA A 181 -18.13 -5.43 -1.53
C ALA A 181 -17.53 -4.07 -1.94
N THR A 182 -16.89 -3.38 -0.99
CA THR A 182 -16.18 -2.11 -1.26
C THR A 182 -14.99 -2.32 -2.21
N HIS A 183 -14.22 -3.39 -2.06
CA HIS A 183 -13.13 -3.72 -2.98
C HIS A 183 -13.62 -3.98 -4.41
N LYS A 184 -14.75 -4.71 -4.53
CA LYS A 184 -15.40 -4.90 -5.84
C LYS A 184 -15.79 -3.57 -6.46
N PHE A 185 -16.47 -2.71 -5.69
CA PHE A 185 -16.87 -1.37 -6.14
C PHE A 185 -15.65 -0.56 -6.64
N ILE A 186 -14.55 -0.53 -5.89
CA ILE A 186 -13.31 0.15 -6.26
C ILE A 186 -12.78 -0.38 -7.61
N LYS A 187 -12.74 -1.70 -7.79
CA LYS A 187 -12.31 -2.32 -9.07
C LYS A 187 -13.18 -1.86 -10.23
N ASP A 188 -14.50 -1.88 -10.05
CA ASP A 188 -15.47 -1.52 -11.08
C ASP A 188 -15.32 -0.02 -11.48
N ILE A 189 -15.16 0.89 -10.52
CA ILE A 189 -14.96 2.32 -10.80
C ILE A 189 -13.62 2.58 -11.49
N VAL A 190 -12.52 2.02 -11.02
CA VAL A 190 -11.22 2.21 -11.69
C VAL A 190 -11.26 1.66 -13.12
N GLN A 191 -11.87 0.49 -13.32
CA GLN A 191 -12.01 -0.08 -14.65
C GLN A 191 -12.81 0.82 -15.59
N SER A 192 -13.92 1.40 -15.11
CA SER A 192 -14.78 2.25 -15.95
C SER A 192 -14.20 3.63 -16.24
N THR A 193 -13.32 4.15 -15.36
CA THR A 193 -12.79 5.52 -15.44
C THR A 193 -11.36 5.62 -15.99
N SER A 194 -10.59 4.53 -15.94
CA SER A 194 -9.25 4.49 -16.54
C SER A 194 -9.30 4.40 -18.07
N LYS A 195 -8.35 5.03 -18.74
CA LYS A 195 -8.29 5.12 -20.19
C LYS A 195 -8.20 3.74 -20.89
N ASN A 196 -7.54 2.79 -20.25
CA ASN A 196 -7.30 1.44 -20.79
C ASN A 196 -8.20 0.35 -20.17
N ASN A 197 -9.29 0.72 -19.49
CA ASN A 197 -10.21 -0.19 -18.78
C ASN A 197 -9.48 -1.16 -17.83
N PHE A 198 -8.50 -0.63 -17.10
CA PHE A 198 -7.64 -1.40 -16.22
C PHE A 198 -8.36 -1.83 -14.94
N THR A 199 -8.25 -3.10 -14.56
CA THR A 199 -8.75 -3.62 -13.28
C THR A 199 -7.60 -3.77 -12.30
N PRO A 200 -7.53 -2.96 -11.23
CA PRO A 200 -6.42 -3.00 -10.28
C PRO A 200 -6.54 -4.18 -9.32
N ASN A 201 -5.41 -4.57 -8.72
CA ASN A 201 -5.44 -5.24 -7.43
C ASN A 201 -5.84 -4.24 -6.34
N VAL A 202 -6.66 -4.71 -5.38
CA VAL A 202 -7.10 -3.89 -4.25
C VAL A 202 -6.66 -4.54 -2.94
N LEU A 203 -5.83 -3.83 -2.18
CA LEU A 203 -5.32 -4.25 -0.88
C LEU A 203 -6.16 -3.65 0.24
N TYR A 204 -6.46 -4.40 1.27
CA TYR A 204 -7.10 -3.88 2.46
C TYR A 204 -6.07 -3.24 3.40
N GLY A 205 -6.28 -1.98 3.78
CA GLY A 205 -5.37 -1.18 4.60
C GLY A 205 -5.88 -0.83 6.00
N GLY A 206 -6.92 -1.48 6.48
CA GLY A 206 -7.37 -1.36 7.87
C GLY A 206 -6.55 -2.23 8.83
N SER A 207 -7.17 -2.61 9.96
CA SER A 207 -6.50 -3.45 10.96
C SER A 207 -6.35 -4.90 10.48
N VAL A 208 -5.12 -5.30 10.15
CA VAL A 208 -4.77 -6.68 9.74
C VAL A 208 -3.75 -7.25 10.71
N THR A 209 -4.04 -8.46 11.21
CA THR A 209 -3.19 -9.23 12.12
C THR A 209 -3.19 -10.70 11.68
N SER A 210 -2.28 -11.54 12.22
CA SER A 210 -2.29 -12.99 11.97
C SER A 210 -3.61 -13.66 12.40
N LYS A 211 -4.39 -13.04 13.31
CA LYS A 211 -5.65 -13.60 13.80
C LYS A 211 -6.84 -13.41 12.84
N ASN A 212 -6.88 -12.32 12.07
CA ASN A 212 -7.99 -12.03 11.15
C ASN A 212 -7.62 -12.19 9.67
N ALA A 213 -6.34 -12.33 9.34
CA ALA A 213 -5.84 -12.42 7.97
C ALA A 213 -6.49 -13.56 7.17
N GLU A 214 -6.70 -14.74 7.79
CA GLU A 214 -7.30 -15.89 7.10
C GLU A 214 -8.73 -15.61 6.62
N VAL A 215 -9.54 -14.93 7.44
CA VAL A 215 -10.92 -14.58 7.08
C VAL A 215 -10.93 -13.54 5.96
N LEU A 216 -10.08 -12.51 6.06
CA LEU A 216 -9.97 -11.46 5.05
C LEU A 216 -9.53 -12.01 3.69
N PHE A 217 -8.50 -12.87 3.69
CA PHE A 217 -7.92 -13.36 2.43
C PHE A 217 -8.72 -14.47 1.76
N LYS A 218 -9.79 -14.99 2.38
CA LYS A 218 -10.77 -15.88 1.73
C LYS A 218 -11.75 -15.12 0.83
N GLU A 219 -11.87 -13.82 0.99
CA GLU A 219 -12.76 -12.99 0.21
C GLU A 219 -12.25 -12.80 -1.22
N GLN A 220 -13.17 -12.86 -2.19
CA GLN A 220 -12.85 -12.91 -3.63
C GLN A 220 -12.13 -11.66 -4.15
N TYR A 221 -12.51 -10.48 -3.65
CA TYR A 221 -12.04 -9.19 -4.17
C TYR A 221 -10.95 -8.55 -3.30
N ILE A 222 -10.54 -9.20 -2.20
CA ILE A 222 -9.41 -8.76 -1.37
C ILE A 222 -8.13 -9.42 -1.88
N ASP A 223 -7.32 -8.67 -2.66
CA ASP A 223 -6.11 -9.20 -3.29
C ASP A 223 -4.91 -9.29 -2.33
N GLY A 224 -5.01 -8.68 -1.15
CA GLY A 224 -3.95 -8.66 -0.15
C GLY A 224 -4.14 -7.56 0.89
N ALA A 225 -3.04 -7.09 1.50
CA ALA A 225 -3.10 -6.11 2.56
C ALA A 225 -1.96 -5.07 2.54
N LEU A 226 -2.29 -3.84 2.95
CA LEU A 226 -1.35 -2.80 3.36
C LEU A 226 -1.36 -2.69 4.89
N ILE A 227 -0.33 -3.19 5.55
CA ILE A 227 -0.28 -3.47 6.97
C ILE A 227 0.50 -2.36 7.70
N GLY A 228 -0.12 -1.72 8.70
CA GLY A 228 0.55 -0.75 9.56
C GLY A 228 1.28 -1.41 10.74
N GLY A 229 0.75 -1.26 11.95
CA GLY A 229 1.40 -1.65 13.20
C GLY A 229 1.93 -3.09 13.25
N ALA A 230 1.16 -4.07 12.78
CA ALA A 230 1.60 -5.48 12.76
C ALA A 230 2.83 -5.72 11.88
N SER A 231 3.08 -4.86 10.88
CA SER A 231 4.27 -4.96 10.03
C SER A 231 5.58 -4.53 10.73
N LEU A 232 5.50 -3.90 11.88
CA LEU A 232 6.69 -3.51 12.67
C LEU A 232 7.33 -4.69 13.41
N ASN A 233 6.65 -5.83 13.46
CA ASN A 233 7.19 -7.08 13.98
C ASN A 233 7.44 -8.04 12.82
N GLY A 234 8.70 -8.44 12.61
CA GLY A 234 9.11 -9.26 11.47
C GLY A 234 8.44 -10.63 11.45
N LYS A 235 8.23 -11.22 12.65
CA LYS A 235 7.54 -12.50 12.80
C LYS A 235 6.06 -12.39 12.44
N GLU A 236 5.34 -11.41 13.01
CA GLU A 236 3.91 -11.18 12.72
C GLU A 236 3.68 -10.92 11.22
N PHE A 237 4.54 -10.10 10.61
CA PHE A 237 4.48 -9.82 9.18
C PHE A 237 4.67 -11.10 8.34
N ALA A 238 5.63 -11.96 8.71
CA ALA A 238 5.86 -13.24 8.04
C ALA A 238 4.66 -14.20 8.22
N GLU A 239 4.06 -14.25 9.42
CA GLU A 239 2.86 -15.06 9.68
C GLU A 239 1.69 -14.65 8.78
N ILE A 240 1.41 -13.34 8.67
CA ILE A 240 0.36 -12.81 7.79
C ILE A 240 0.65 -13.14 6.32
N ALA A 241 1.89 -13.00 5.89
CA ALA A 241 2.32 -13.34 4.53
C ALA A 241 2.13 -14.84 4.22
N ASN A 242 2.50 -15.72 5.16
CA ASN A 242 2.30 -17.16 5.02
C ASN A 242 0.81 -17.54 4.94
N ILE A 243 -0.07 -16.87 5.71
CA ILE A 243 -1.52 -17.06 5.63
C ILE A 243 -2.05 -16.66 4.24
N HIS A 244 -1.64 -15.50 3.74
CA HIS A 244 -2.06 -15.04 2.41
C HIS A 244 -1.68 -16.03 1.31
N LYS A 245 -0.50 -16.59 1.38
CA LYS A 245 -0.03 -17.60 0.42
C LYS A 245 -0.89 -18.86 0.41
N ASN A 246 -1.37 -19.31 1.56
CA ASN A 246 -2.15 -20.54 1.72
C ASN A 246 -3.64 -20.35 1.39
N ARG A 247 -4.07 -19.20 0.88
CA ARG A 247 -5.49 -18.93 0.59
C ARG A 247 -6.11 -19.75 -0.55
N GLY A 248 -5.33 -20.61 -1.23
CA GLY A 248 -5.86 -21.62 -2.16
C GLY A 248 -6.47 -21.06 -3.46
N LEU A 249 -5.90 -19.98 -3.97
CA LEU A 249 -6.26 -19.37 -5.28
C LEU A 249 -5.38 -19.91 -6.40
#